data_8445f0fd48246b1770e53fc0885d8afd
#
_entry.id   8445f0fd48246b1770e53fc0885d8afd
#
_cell.length_a   1.000
_cell.length_b   1.000
_cell.length_c   1.000
_cell.angle_alpha   90.00
_cell.angle_beta   90.00
_cell.angle_gamma   90.00
#
_symmetry.space_group_name_H-M   'P 1'
#
loop_
_entity.id
_entity.type
_entity.pdbx_description
1 polymer ?
#
loop_
_entity_poly.entity_id
_entity_poly.type
_entity_poly.pdbx_seq_one_letter_code
_entity_poly.pdbx_strand_id
1 'polypeptide(L)'
;MIKQKLLVCLLALGLLFCFGSASAQEMKFFRIGTGGTGGTYYPIGGLIAHCISNPPGSRPCDKGGSCGVPGLVAIAQSANGSVANINAIKSGVLESGFSQSDVAYWAYTGTGIYEGKGAVTELRALASLYPETIHLVARKGAGIKSVKDLKGKRVSLDEPGSGTLVDARIILEAYGLTEKDVKADYIKPTPSIDKIKDNQLDAFFIVVGYPAGSVVELASSVGGELVPIDGPEADGIIKKYGFFAKDIIPANTYEGIGETNSISVGAQWVVSANVDEDLVYNIAKAVWNEKSRQLLDKGHAKGKSITAETALDGIGIPLHPGAERFYKEAGLLK
;
A
#
# COMPACT_ATOMS: atom_id res chain seq x y z
N MET A 1 -30.09 6.51 70.05
CA MET A 1 -30.62 6.58 68.65
C MET A 1 -29.87 7.59 67.76
N ILE A 2 -29.41 8.73 68.17
CA ILE A 2 -28.71 9.75 67.34
C ILE A 2 -27.30 9.31 66.93
N LYS A 3 -26.51 8.63 67.77
CA LYS A 3 -25.16 8.15 67.50
C LYS A 3 -25.13 7.03 66.44
N GLN A 4 -26.14 6.17 66.36
CA GLN A 4 -26.25 5.13 65.37
C GLN A 4 -26.61 5.70 63.99
N LYS A 5 -27.43 6.74 63.92
CA LYS A 5 -27.76 7.40 62.62
C LYS A 5 -26.56 8.18 62.02
N LEU A 6 -25.69 8.75 62.89
CA LEU A 6 -24.50 9.44 62.42
C LEU A 6 -23.43 8.47 61.84
N LEU A 7 -23.30 7.26 62.36
CA LEU A 7 -22.37 6.25 61.91
C LEU A 7 -22.80 5.67 60.58
N VAL A 8 -24.09 5.51 60.32
CA VAL A 8 -24.64 5.04 59.05
C VAL A 8 -24.46 6.08 57.91
N CYS A 9 -24.60 7.37 58.25
CA CYS A 9 -24.37 8.45 57.28
C CYS A 9 -22.89 8.61 56.89
N LEU A 10 -21.95 8.39 57.81
CA LEU A 10 -20.52 8.42 57.53
C LEU A 10 -20.05 7.22 56.70
N LEU A 11 -20.63 6.03 56.88
CA LEU A 11 -20.39 4.86 56.06
C LEU A 11 -20.97 4.99 54.63
N ALA A 12 -22.13 5.65 54.50
CA ALA A 12 -22.74 5.91 53.19
C ALA A 12 -21.94 6.98 52.38
N LEU A 13 -21.36 7.99 53.07
CA LEU A 13 -20.51 9.00 52.40
C LEU A 13 -19.16 8.43 51.98
N GLY A 14 -18.61 7.43 52.67
CA GLY A 14 -17.36 6.77 52.35
C GLY A 14 -17.44 5.86 51.07
N LEU A 15 -18.63 5.33 50.77
CA LEU A 15 -18.86 4.50 49.59
C LEU A 15 -19.07 5.28 48.30
N LEU A 16 -19.30 6.59 48.36
CA LEU A 16 -19.49 7.44 47.18
C LEU A 16 -18.17 7.96 46.57
N PHE A 17 -17.02 7.78 47.22
CA PHE A 17 -15.72 8.26 46.75
C PHE A 17 -14.86 7.19 46.05
N CYS A 18 -15.32 5.96 45.89
CA CYS A 18 -14.59 4.87 45.21
C CYS A 18 -15.02 4.65 43.76
N PHE A 19 -15.77 5.55 43.13
CA PHE A 19 -15.84 5.58 41.67
C PHE A 19 -14.54 6.21 41.15
N GLY A 20 -13.50 5.41 41.13
CA GLY A 20 -12.30 5.74 40.35
C GLY A 20 -12.77 6.11 38.94
N SER A 21 -12.44 7.31 38.50
CA SER A 21 -12.65 7.75 37.14
C SER A 21 -11.98 6.71 36.24
N ALA A 22 -12.76 5.75 35.75
CA ALA A 22 -12.32 4.96 34.61
C ALA A 22 -12.12 5.98 33.48
N SER A 23 -10.89 6.45 33.29
CA SER A 23 -10.54 7.25 32.14
C SER A 23 -10.90 6.41 30.93
N ALA A 24 -12.00 6.74 30.27
CA ALA A 24 -12.34 6.11 29.02
C ALA A 24 -11.14 6.36 28.07
N GLN A 25 -10.46 5.30 27.68
CA GLN A 25 -9.36 5.41 26.73
C GLN A 25 -9.91 6.04 25.45
N GLU A 26 -9.35 7.19 25.07
CA GLU A 26 -9.76 7.91 23.86
C GLU A 26 -9.52 7.04 22.63
N MET A 27 -10.53 6.91 21.78
CA MET A 27 -10.44 6.16 20.54
C MET A 27 -9.86 7.06 19.46
N LYS A 28 -8.77 6.63 18.85
CA LYS A 28 -8.12 7.31 17.70
C LYS A 28 -8.31 6.49 16.44
N PHE A 29 -8.68 7.16 15.35
CA PHE A 29 -8.79 6.54 14.04
C PHE A 29 -7.53 6.82 13.25
N PHE A 30 -7.10 5.83 12.43
CA PHE A 30 -5.97 5.95 11.54
C PHE A 30 -6.31 5.28 10.20
N ARG A 31 -6.44 6.09 9.16
CA ARG A 31 -6.86 5.64 7.84
C ARG A 31 -5.63 5.41 6.96
N ILE A 32 -5.60 4.26 6.29
CA ILE A 32 -4.56 3.85 5.35
C ILE A 32 -5.19 3.77 3.97
N GLY A 33 -4.91 4.74 3.10
CA GLY A 33 -5.31 4.70 1.70
C GLY A 33 -4.58 3.58 0.96
N THR A 34 -5.30 2.78 0.21
CA THR A 34 -4.76 1.61 -0.50
C THR A 34 -4.99 1.73 -2.01
N GLY A 35 -5.28 0.64 -2.69
CA GLY A 35 -5.68 0.57 -4.09
C GLY A 35 -7.01 -0.16 -4.25
N GLY A 36 -7.30 -0.60 -5.46
CA GLY A 36 -8.41 -1.49 -5.74
C GLY A 36 -8.25 -2.84 -5.06
N THR A 37 -9.37 -3.48 -4.74
CA THR A 37 -9.40 -4.76 -3.98
C THR A 37 -8.75 -5.93 -4.72
N GLY A 38 -8.61 -5.87 -6.04
CA GLY A 38 -7.93 -6.87 -6.87
C GLY A 38 -6.39 -6.76 -6.89
N GLY A 39 -5.82 -5.69 -6.31
CA GLY A 39 -4.38 -5.49 -6.17
C GLY A 39 -3.84 -5.92 -4.80
N THR A 40 -2.57 -5.62 -4.53
CA THR A 40 -1.87 -6.02 -3.30
C THR A 40 -1.96 -4.98 -2.18
N TYR A 41 -2.14 -3.70 -2.49
CA TYR A 41 -2.26 -2.65 -1.47
C TYR A 41 -3.40 -2.91 -0.49
N TYR A 42 -4.58 -3.31 -0.98
CA TYR A 42 -5.74 -3.48 -0.12
C TYR A 42 -5.58 -4.62 0.91
N PRO A 43 -5.22 -5.85 0.54
CA PRO A 43 -4.99 -6.92 1.50
C PRO A 43 -3.82 -6.62 2.46
N ILE A 44 -2.72 -6.05 1.99
CA ILE A 44 -1.59 -5.66 2.86
C ILE A 44 -2.01 -4.54 3.81
N GLY A 45 -2.74 -3.54 3.33
CA GLY A 45 -3.29 -2.47 4.18
C GLY A 45 -4.19 -3.01 5.28
N GLY A 46 -5.02 -4.00 4.97
CA GLY A 46 -5.85 -4.72 5.95
C GLY A 46 -5.03 -5.45 7.00
N LEU A 47 -3.96 -6.12 6.60
CA LEU A 47 -3.04 -6.80 7.54
C LEU A 47 -2.33 -5.79 8.45
N ILE A 48 -1.78 -4.70 7.89
CA ILE A 48 -1.11 -3.65 8.66
C ILE A 48 -2.12 -2.97 9.61
N ALA A 49 -3.32 -2.64 9.12
CA ALA A 49 -4.37 -2.08 9.97
C ALA A 49 -4.70 -3.00 11.15
N HIS A 50 -4.76 -4.31 10.91
CA HIS A 50 -4.95 -5.30 11.98
C HIS A 50 -3.76 -5.34 12.96
N CYS A 51 -2.52 -5.28 12.46
CA CYS A 51 -1.31 -5.29 13.30
C CYS A 51 -1.25 -4.09 14.25
N ILE A 52 -1.66 -2.89 13.79
CA ILE A 52 -1.52 -1.66 14.56
C ILE A 52 -2.77 -1.31 15.39
N SER A 53 -3.93 -1.91 15.11
CA SER A 53 -5.15 -1.65 15.86
C SER A 53 -5.13 -2.32 17.24
N ASN A 54 -5.54 -1.56 18.26
CA ASN A 54 -5.82 -2.08 19.59
C ASN A 54 -6.93 -1.22 20.23
N PRO A 55 -8.19 -1.36 19.76
CA PRO A 55 -9.31 -0.56 20.24
C PRO A 55 -9.59 -0.78 21.73
N PRO A 56 -10.25 0.17 22.40
CA PRO A 56 -10.64 0.03 23.81
C PRO A 56 -11.42 -1.27 24.04
N GLY A 57 -11.10 -1.96 25.12
CA GLY A 57 -11.71 -3.26 25.45
C GLY A 57 -11.09 -4.47 24.75
N SER A 58 -10.06 -4.29 23.92
CA SER A 58 -9.30 -5.40 23.35
C SER A 58 -8.68 -6.27 24.42
N ARG A 59 -8.61 -7.58 24.15
CA ARG A 59 -7.85 -8.50 25.00
C ARG A 59 -6.37 -8.09 25.02
N PRO A 60 -5.69 -8.09 26.18
CA PRO A 60 -4.26 -7.80 26.28
C PRO A 60 -3.39 -8.70 25.39
N CYS A 61 -2.29 -8.13 24.89
CA CYS A 61 -1.36 -8.81 23.98
C CYS A 61 -0.78 -10.11 24.58
N ASP A 62 -0.37 -10.09 25.84
CA ASP A 62 0.15 -11.24 26.60
C ASP A 62 -0.88 -12.37 26.79
N LYS A 63 -2.16 -12.04 26.67
CA LYS A 63 -3.28 -12.99 26.74
C LYS A 63 -3.81 -13.39 25.35
N GLY A 64 -3.02 -13.18 24.31
CA GLY A 64 -3.39 -13.53 22.93
C GLY A 64 -4.27 -12.49 22.21
N GLY A 65 -4.43 -11.30 22.77
CA GLY A 65 -5.12 -10.18 22.15
C GLY A 65 -4.25 -9.37 21.18
N SER A 66 -4.69 -8.16 20.82
CA SER A 66 -3.93 -7.26 19.95
C SER A 66 -2.67 -6.72 20.63
N CYS A 67 -1.56 -6.67 19.86
CA CYS A 67 -0.31 -6.01 20.24
C CYS A 67 -0.14 -4.67 19.53
N GLY A 68 -1.22 -4.10 19.00
CA GLY A 68 -1.25 -2.78 18.37
C GLY A 68 -1.17 -1.62 19.38
N VAL A 69 -1.36 -0.41 18.86
CA VAL A 69 -1.31 0.82 19.67
C VAL A 69 -2.59 0.98 20.49
N PRO A 70 -2.50 1.10 21.81
CA PRO A 70 -3.68 1.21 22.66
C PRO A 70 -4.62 2.38 22.28
N GLY A 71 -5.90 2.10 22.12
CA GLY A 71 -6.92 3.07 21.70
C GLY A 71 -7.00 3.28 20.18
N LEU A 72 -6.09 2.72 19.39
CA LEU A 72 -6.07 2.91 17.95
C LEU A 72 -7.02 1.98 17.21
N VAL A 73 -7.79 2.54 16.29
CA VAL A 73 -8.58 1.82 15.29
C VAL A 73 -8.04 2.21 13.91
N ALA A 74 -7.26 1.33 13.32
CA ALA A 74 -6.74 1.54 11.96
C ALA A 74 -7.67 0.88 10.92
N ILE A 75 -7.83 1.55 9.77
CA ILE A 75 -8.75 1.12 8.71
C ILE A 75 -8.03 1.23 7.36
N ALA A 76 -7.96 0.12 6.63
CA ALA A 76 -7.55 0.13 5.23
C ALA A 76 -8.73 0.58 4.36
N GLN A 77 -8.53 1.65 3.60
CA GLN A 77 -9.54 2.19 2.69
C GLN A 77 -9.17 1.89 1.24
N SER A 78 -10.08 1.29 0.49
CA SER A 78 -9.91 1.14 -0.96
C SER A 78 -9.90 2.52 -1.61
N ALA A 79 -8.91 2.76 -2.47
CA ALA A 79 -8.71 4.02 -3.18
C ALA A 79 -8.25 3.75 -4.61
N ASN A 80 -7.86 4.80 -5.32
CA ASN A 80 -7.34 4.66 -6.69
C ASN A 80 -5.84 4.38 -6.75
N GLY A 81 -5.14 4.38 -5.62
CA GLY A 81 -3.70 4.09 -5.54
C GLY A 81 -2.84 5.32 -5.28
N SER A 82 -1.58 5.29 -5.71
CA SER A 82 -0.49 6.17 -5.27
C SER A 82 -0.81 7.66 -5.31
N VAL A 83 -1.22 8.18 -6.46
CA VAL A 83 -1.49 9.63 -6.64
C VAL A 83 -2.71 10.07 -5.83
N ALA A 84 -3.77 9.24 -5.81
CA ALA A 84 -4.97 9.52 -5.05
C ALA A 84 -4.71 9.54 -3.54
N ASN A 85 -3.93 8.59 -3.05
CA ASN A 85 -3.56 8.50 -1.63
C ASN A 85 -2.74 9.71 -1.18
N ILE A 86 -1.73 10.11 -1.96
CA ILE A 86 -0.92 11.29 -1.65
C ILE A 86 -1.78 12.56 -1.64
N ASN A 87 -2.69 12.73 -2.62
CA ASN A 87 -3.58 13.87 -2.66
C ASN A 87 -4.56 13.89 -1.47
N ALA A 88 -5.03 12.73 -1.02
CA ALA A 88 -5.88 12.59 0.16
C ALA A 88 -5.11 12.89 1.47
N ILE A 89 -3.83 12.51 1.55
CA ILE A 89 -2.93 12.90 2.66
C ILE A 89 -2.72 14.42 2.66
N LYS A 90 -2.39 15.01 1.51
CA LYS A 90 -2.23 16.46 1.34
C LYS A 90 -3.45 17.25 1.79
N SER A 91 -4.65 16.75 1.51
CA SER A 91 -5.91 17.41 1.89
C SER A 91 -6.37 17.08 3.32
N GLY A 92 -5.65 16.26 4.09
CA GLY A 92 -6.01 15.86 5.44
C GLY A 92 -7.17 14.84 5.53
N VAL A 93 -7.57 14.25 4.40
CA VAL A 93 -8.61 13.21 4.37
C VAL A 93 -8.08 11.87 4.89
N LEU A 94 -6.79 11.58 4.67
CA LEU A 94 -6.12 10.39 5.15
C LEU A 94 -4.92 10.77 6.02
N GLU A 95 -4.67 10.00 7.06
CA GLU A 95 -3.45 10.08 7.86
C GLU A 95 -2.27 9.48 7.10
N SER A 96 -2.51 8.39 6.35
CA SER A 96 -1.47 7.64 5.64
C SER A 96 -2.01 6.93 4.40
N GLY A 97 -1.12 6.39 3.59
CA GLY A 97 -1.50 5.59 2.43
C GLY A 97 -0.30 4.90 1.81
N PHE A 98 -0.57 3.97 0.88
CA PHE A 98 0.47 3.33 0.10
C PHE A 98 0.71 4.09 -1.20
N SER A 99 1.96 4.13 -1.61
CA SER A 99 2.40 4.78 -2.85
C SER A 99 3.59 4.05 -3.43
N GLN A 100 3.70 4.07 -4.74
CA GLN A 100 4.94 3.75 -5.43
C GLN A 100 6.02 4.76 -5.06
N SER A 101 7.28 4.34 -4.99
CA SER A 101 8.43 5.14 -4.58
C SER A 101 8.71 6.32 -5.52
N ASP A 102 8.53 6.15 -6.81
CA ASP A 102 8.63 7.19 -7.82
C ASP A 102 7.56 8.28 -7.64
N VAL A 103 6.30 7.90 -7.47
CA VAL A 103 5.19 8.83 -7.24
C VAL A 103 5.37 9.58 -5.93
N ALA A 104 5.81 8.91 -4.85
CA ALA A 104 6.10 9.54 -3.57
C ALA A 104 7.23 10.58 -3.68
N TYR A 105 8.32 10.23 -4.37
CA TYR A 105 9.44 11.12 -4.62
C TYR A 105 9.03 12.34 -5.44
N TRP A 106 8.34 12.14 -6.56
CA TRP A 106 7.88 13.25 -7.40
C TRP A 106 6.89 14.16 -6.67
N ALA A 107 6.02 13.58 -5.87
CA ALA A 107 5.11 14.38 -5.04
C ALA A 107 5.87 15.25 -4.05
N TYR A 108 6.82 14.67 -3.30
CA TYR A 108 7.59 15.39 -2.30
C TYR A 108 8.46 16.50 -2.90
N THR A 109 9.10 16.21 -4.05
CA THR A 109 10.02 17.16 -4.73
C THR A 109 9.31 18.15 -5.65
N GLY A 110 8.05 17.91 -6.01
CA GLY A 110 7.31 18.71 -6.99
C GLY A 110 7.80 18.53 -8.44
N THR A 111 8.42 17.38 -8.72
CA THR A 111 8.97 17.03 -10.05
C THR A 111 8.11 15.97 -10.75
N GLY A 112 8.51 15.54 -11.95
CA GLY A 112 7.81 14.51 -12.70
C GLY A 112 6.33 14.83 -12.91
N ILE A 113 5.44 13.93 -12.52
CA ILE A 113 3.98 14.13 -12.65
C ILE A 113 3.42 15.25 -11.77
N TYR A 114 4.19 15.77 -10.82
CA TYR A 114 3.83 16.91 -9.96
C TYR A 114 4.43 18.24 -10.43
N GLU A 115 5.18 18.27 -11.52
CA GLU A 115 5.69 19.51 -12.11
C GLU A 115 4.54 20.47 -12.41
N GLY A 116 4.66 21.71 -11.96
CA GLY A 116 3.61 22.73 -12.05
C GLY A 116 2.40 22.56 -11.11
N LYS A 117 2.32 21.47 -10.33
CA LYS A 117 1.23 21.22 -9.36
C LYS A 117 1.61 21.53 -7.90
N GLY A 118 2.88 21.83 -7.67
CA GLY A 118 3.46 22.09 -6.35
C GLY A 118 3.83 20.83 -5.60
N ALA A 119 4.90 20.93 -4.81
CA ALA A 119 5.40 19.85 -3.96
C ALA A 119 4.43 19.57 -2.80
N VAL A 120 4.45 18.33 -2.34
CA VAL A 120 3.73 17.84 -1.14
C VAL A 120 4.76 17.67 -0.02
N THR A 121 5.26 18.79 0.51
CA THR A 121 6.38 18.82 1.45
C THR A 121 6.04 18.25 2.82
N GLU A 122 4.77 18.07 3.15
CA GLU A 122 4.28 17.38 4.35
C GLU A 122 4.27 15.84 4.23
N LEU A 123 4.61 15.28 3.06
CA LEU A 123 4.68 13.84 2.89
C LEU A 123 5.92 13.28 3.60
N ARG A 124 5.75 12.18 4.33
CA ARG A 124 6.84 11.46 5.01
C ARG A 124 6.74 9.97 4.71
N ALA A 125 7.88 9.29 4.69
CA ALA A 125 7.90 7.83 4.66
C ALA A 125 7.77 7.25 6.07
N LEU A 126 6.99 6.18 6.19
CA LEU A 126 6.97 5.36 7.39
C LEU A 126 7.82 4.10 7.15
N ALA A 127 7.64 3.43 6.01
CA ALA A 127 8.41 2.25 5.64
C ALA A 127 8.38 1.98 4.13
N SER A 128 9.41 1.33 3.61
CA SER A 128 9.35 0.53 2.39
C SER A 128 8.68 -0.81 2.70
N LEU A 129 7.93 -1.37 1.75
CA LEU A 129 7.13 -2.56 1.98
C LEU A 129 7.62 -3.75 1.15
N TYR A 130 7.54 -3.65 -0.17
CA TYR A 130 7.92 -4.73 -1.11
C TYR A 130 8.09 -4.19 -2.53
N PRO A 131 8.79 -4.90 -3.41
CA PRO A 131 8.82 -4.58 -4.84
C PRO A 131 7.46 -4.79 -5.49
N GLU A 132 7.01 -3.81 -6.27
CA GLU A 132 5.82 -3.86 -7.12
C GLU A 132 6.25 -4.04 -8.57
N THR A 133 5.95 -5.20 -9.11
CA THR A 133 6.32 -5.54 -10.47
C THR A 133 5.29 -5.04 -11.45
N ILE A 134 5.71 -4.46 -12.55
CA ILE A 134 4.80 -4.03 -13.61
C ILE A 134 4.34 -5.27 -14.39
N HIS A 135 3.04 -5.51 -14.39
CA HIS A 135 2.42 -6.55 -15.19
C HIS A 135 1.74 -5.93 -16.39
N LEU A 136 2.11 -6.36 -17.58
CA LEU A 136 1.29 -6.20 -18.77
C LEU A 136 0.56 -7.51 -19.01
N VAL A 137 -0.71 -7.53 -18.68
CA VAL A 137 -1.56 -8.72 -18.75
C VAL A 137 -2.36 -8.70 -20.03
N ALA A 138 -2.17 -9.68 -20.89
CA ALA A 138 -2.88 -9.81 -22.16
C ALA A 138 -3.94 -10.92 -22.10
N ARG A 139 -5.03 -10.71 -22.81
CA ARG A 139 -6.01 -11.75 -23.09
C ARG A 139 -5.34 -12.88 -23.89
N LYS A 140 -5.58 -14.11 -23.48
CA LYS A 140 -5.07 -15.29 -24.20
C LYS A 140 -5.42 -15.23 -25.68
N GLY A 141 -4.41 -15.37 -26.54
CA GLY A 141 -4.60 -15.33 -27.99
C GLY A 141 -4.83 -13.93 -28.58
N ALA A 142 -4.59 -12.83 -27.84
CA ALA A 142 -4.68 -11.46 -28.37
C ALA A 142 -3.53 -11.11 -29.34
N GLY A 143 -2.51 -11.98 -29.45
CA GLY A 143 -1.35 -11.76 -30.31
C GLY A 143 -0.44 -10.64 -29.81
N ILE A 144 -0.35 -10.42 -28.52
CA ILE A 144 0.50 -9.42 -27.88
C ILE A 144 1.69 -10.16 -27.27
N LYS A 145 2.89 -9.96 -27.80
CA LYS A 145 4.15 -10.59 -27.35
C LYS A 145 5.16 -9.59 -26.82
N SER A 146 4.95 -8.31 -27.11
CA SER A 146 5.77 -7.19 -26.63
C SER A 146 4.88 -5.97 -26.40
N VAL A 147 5.39 -4.97 -25.69
CA VAL A 147 4.70 -3.69 -25.51
C VAL A 147 4.38 -3.02 -26.86
N LYS A 148 5.22 -3.20 -27.87
CA LYS A 148 5.01 -2.63 -29.23
C LYS A 148 3.78 -3.18 -29.93
N ASP A 149 3.34 -4.39 -29.59
CA ASP A 149 2.14 -5.02 -30.15
C ASP A 149 0.83 -4.41 -29.60
N LEU A 150 0.92 -3.52 -28.62
CA LEU A 150 -0.23 -2.79 -28.10
C LEU A 150 -0.81 -1.78 -29.11
N LYS A 151 -0.08 -1.43 -30.14
CA LYS A 151 -0.56 -0.46 -31.15
C LYS A 151 -1.88 -0.91 -31.76
N GLY A 152 -2.91 -0.04 -31.63
CA GLY A 152 -4.28 -0.29 -32.09
C GLY A 152 -5.10 -1.26 -31.24
N LYS A 153 -4.54 -1.88 -30.19
CA LYS A 153 -5.24 -2.76 -29.25
C LYS A 153 -6.06 -1.97 -28.25
N ARG A 154 -7.06 -2.62 -27.64
CA ARG A 154 -7.87 -2.11 -26.55
C ARG A 154 -7.13 -2.41 -25.26
N VAL A 155 -6.65 -1.36 -24.58
CA VAL A 155 -5.75 -1.51 -23.43
C VAL A 155 -6.23 -0.66 -22.26
N SER A 156 -6.43 -1.26 -21.10
CA SER A 156 -6.60 -0.48 -19.88
C SER A 156 -5.25 -0.06 -19.31
N LEU A 157 -5.10 1.23 -19.08
CA LEU A 157 -3.91 1.84 -18.46
C LEU A 157 -4.10 2.06 -16.96
N ASP A 158 -5.18 1.52 -16.39
CA ASP A 158 -5.69 1.79 -15.04
C ASP A 158 -6.32 3.20 -14.93
N GLU A 159 -6.92 3.49 -13.78
CA GLU A 159 -7.74 4.69 -13.57
C GLU A 159 -6.92 5.94 -13.23
N PRO A 160 -7.49 7.14 -13.45
CA PRO A 160 -6.88 8.37 -12.97
C PRO A 160 -6.68 8.36 -11.45
N GLY A 161 -5.48 8.74 -11.02
CA GLY A 161 -5.09 8.70 -9.61
C GLY A 161 -4.30 7.44 -9.21
N SER A 162 -4.19 6.44 -10.10
CA SER A 162 -3.33 5.27 -9.87
C SER A 162 -1.85 5.57 -10.20
N GLY A 163 -0.95 4.86 -9.54
CA GLY A 163 0.46 4.83 -9.94
C GLY A 163 0.66 3.99 -11.20
N THR A 164 -0.16 2.95 -11.39
CA THR A 164 -0.13 2.14 -12.61
C THR A 164 -0.30 2.98 -13.88
N LEU A 165 -1.22 3.95 -13.90
CA LEU A 165 -1.40 4.84 -15.05
C LEU A 165 -0.14 5.67 -15.33
N VAL A 166 0.57 6.07 -14.28
CA VAL A 166 1.84 6.79 -14.41
C VAL A 166 2.87 5.92 -15.10
N ASP A 167 3.07 4.71 -14.61
CA ASP A 167 4.07 3.78 -15.13
C ASP A 167 3.70 3.25 -16.51
N ALA A 168 2.42 2.98 -16.76
CA ALA A 168 1.95 2.59 -18.09
C ALA A 168 2.32 3.62 -19.16
N ARG A 169 2.22 4.92 -18.85
CA ARG A 169 2.66 6.00 -19.76
C ARG A 169 4.17 5.99 -20.00
N ILE A 170 4.95 5.78 -18.95
CA ILE A 170 6.41 5.68 -19.03
C ILE A 170 6.80 4.48 -19.90
N ILE A 171 6.15 3.33 -19.71
CA ILE A 171 6.39 2.12 -20.51
C ILE A 171 6.02 2.37 -21.97
N LEU A 172 4.83 2.90 -22.25
CA LEU A 172 4.42 3.19 -23.63
C LEU A 172 5.44 4.10 -24.32
N GLU A 173 5.83 5.22 -23.66
CA GLU A 173 6.79 6.18 -24.22
C GLU A 173 8.15 5.51 -24.52
N ALA A 174 8.66 4.69 -23.62
CA ALA A 174 9.94 4.00 -23.79
C ALA A 174 9.93 3.05 -24.98
N TYR A 175 8.79 2.42 -25.27
CA TYR A 175 8.61 1.52 -26.42
C TYR A 175 8.13 2.25 -27.69
N GLY A 176 8.15 3.59 -27.70
CA GLY A 176 7.79 4.42 -28.85
C GLY A 176 6.29 4.54 -29.12
N LEU A 177 5.47 4.33 -28.10
CA LEU A 177 4.02 4.45 -28.14
C LEU A 177 3.54 5.58 -27.22
N THR A 178 2.31 5.99 -27.46
CA THR A 178 1.57 6.91 -26.60
C THR A 178 0.15 6.37 -26.34
N GLU A 179 -0.59 6.99 -25.45
CA GLU A 179 -2.00 6.65 -25.22
C GLU A 179 -2.87 6.77 -26.50
N LYS A 180 -2.42 7.58 -27.48
CA LYS A 180 -3.10 7.76 -28.79
C LYS A 180 -2.87 6.60 -29.75
N ASP A 181 -1.82 5.82 -29.53
CA ASP A 181 -1.49 4.65 -30.38
C ASP A 181 -2.28 3.41 -29.98
N VAL A 182 -2.94 3.42 -28.83
CA VAL A 182 -3.80 2.35 -28.32
C VAL A 182 -5.25 2.84 -28.22
N LYS A 183 -6.19 1.93 -28.12
CA LYS A 183 -7.57 2.26 -27.72
C LYS A 183 -7.62 2.21 -26.20
N ALA A 184 -7.17 3.33 -25.59
CA ALA A 184 -6.98 3.43 -24.16
C ALA A 184 -8.31 3.38 -23.40
N ASP A 185 -8.34 2.57 -22.34
CA ASP A 185 -9.38 2.53 -21.32
C ASP A 185 -8.75 2.90 -19.97
N TYR A 186 -9.53 3.50 -19.08
CA TYR A 186 -9.05 4.00 -17.78
C TYR A 186 -9.89 3.42 -16.67
N ILE A 187 -9.75 2.10 -16.48
CA ILE A 187 -10.54 1.32 -15.51
C ILE A 187 -9.64 0.44 -14.66
N LYS A 188 -10.11 0.16 -13.44
CA LYS A 188 -9.42 -0.72 -12.48
C LYS A 188 -9.18 -2.13 -13.04
N PRO A 189 -8.19 -2.87 -12.49
CA PRO A 189 -7.92 -4.25 -12.92
C PRO A 189 -9.12 -5.18 -12.86
N THR A 190 -9.95 -5.15 -11.80
CA THR A 190 -11.12 -6.05 -11.69
C THR A 190 -12.12 -5.86 -12.83
N PRO A 191 -12.66 -4.66 -13.13
CA PRO A 191 -13.49 -4.48 -14.33
C PRO A 191 -12.75 -4.72 -15.66
N SER A 192 -11.41 -4.60 -15.69
CA SER A 192 -10.63 -4.97 -16.88
C SER A 192 -10.72 -6.48 -17.15
N ILE A 193 -10.73 -7.32 -16.12
CA ILE A 193 -10.90 -8.76 -16.24
C ILE A 193 -12.28 -9.09 -16.85
N ASP A 194 -13.34 -8.46 -16.38
CA ASP A 194 -14.68 -8.67 -16.91
C ASP A 194 -14.74 -8.33 -18.41
N LYS A 195 -14.15 -7.20 -18.81
CA LYS A 195 -14.03 -6.85 -20.23
C LYS A 195 -13.15 -7.81 -21.03
N ILE A 196 -12.12 -8.41 -20.45
CA ILE A 196 -11.33 -9.46 -21.10
C ILE A 196 -12.16 -10.72 -21.31
N LYS A 197 -12.92 -11.17 -20.29
CA LYS A 197 -13.84 -12.32 -20.38
C LYS A 197 -14.87 -12.12 -21.48
N ASP A 198 -15.37 -10.88 -21.62
CA ASP A 198 -16.35 -10.50 -22.64
C ASP A 198 -15.73 -10.16 -24.02
N ASN A 199 -14.42 -10.39 -24.19
CA ASN A 199 -13.68 -10.04 -25.41
C ASN A 199 -13.80 -8.55 -25.80
N GLN A 200 -13.94 -7.66 -24.82
CA GLN A 200 -14.04 -6.20 -25.01
C GLN A 200 -12.71 -5.48 -24.72
N LEU A 201 -11.73 -6.16 -24.11
CA LEU A 201 -10.41 -5.64 -23.81
C LEU A 201 -9.36 -6.66 -24.26
N ASP A 202 -8.21 -6.19 -24.73
CA ASP A 202 -7.10 -7.05 -25.21
C ASP A 202 -5.99 -7.18 -24.18
N ALA A 203 -5.74 -6.12 -23.39
CA ALA A 203 -4.71 -6.11 -22.35
C ALA A 203 -5.00 -5.05 -21.27
N PHE A 204 -4.35 -5.18 -20.13
CA PHE A 204 -4.31 -4.14 -19.11
C PHE A 204 -2.96 -4.10 -18.40
N PHE A 205 -2.60 -2.93 -17.89
CA PHE A 205 -1.46 -2.75 -16.99
C PHE A 205 -1.91 -2.86 -15.53
N ILE A 206 -1.03 -3.40 -14.69
CA ILE A 206 -1.14 -3.32 -13.23
C ILE A 206 0.26 -3.35 -12.61
N VAL A 207 0.58 -2.37 -11.77
CA VAL A 207 1.81 -2.32 -10.97
C VAL A 207 1.47 -2.83 -9.57
N VAL A 208 2.05 -3.96 -9.20
CA VAL A 208 1.53 -4.70 -8.06
C VAL A 208 2.54 -5.70 -7.51
N GLY A 209 2.50 -5.95 -6.21
CA GLY A 209 3.17 -7.12 -5.64
C GLY A 209 2.44 -8.41 -6.02
N TYR A 210 3.14 -9.35 -6.62
CA TYR A 210 2.56 -10.64 -6.99
C TYR A 210 2.50 -11.63 -5.81
N PRO A 211 1.51 -12.58 -5.82
CA PRO A 211 0.40 -12.70 -6.74
C PRO A 211 -0.69 -11.64 -6.50
N ALA A 212 -1.23 -11.06 -7.56
CA ALA A 212 -2.36 -10.13 -7.50
C ALA A 212 -3.67 -10.87 -7.69
N GLY A 213 -4.67 -10.60 -6.85
CA GLY A 213 -5.95 -11.30 -6.88
C GLY A 213 -6.66 -11.22 -8.23
N SER A 214 -6.62 -10.05 -8.87
CA SER A 214 -7.19 -9.86 -10.21
C SER A 214 -6.52 -10.73 -11.28
N VAL A 215 -5.20 -10.86 -11.27
CA VAL A 215 -4.49 -11.69 -12.25
C VAL A 215 -4.70 -13.18 -11.96
N VAL A 216 -4.77 -13.57 -10.67
CA VAL A 216 -5.14 -14.94 -10.27
C VAL A 216 -6.54 -15.31 -10.80
N GLU A 217 -7.51 -14.40 -10.64
CA GLU A 217 -8.87 -14.60 -11.16
C GLU A 217 -8.91 -14.77 -12.69
N LEU A 218 -8.17 -13.92 -13.43
CA LEU A 218 -8.10 -14.04 -14.88
C LEU A 218 -7.48 -15.38 -15.30
N ALA A 219 -6.33 -15.73 -14.69
CA ALA A 219 -5.59 -16.95 -15.03
C ALA A 219 -6.44 -18.21 -14.81
N SER A 220 -7.18 -18.28 -13.68
CA SER A 220 -8.02 -19.44 -13.34
C SER A 220 -9.35 -19.51 -14.09
N SER A 221 -9.84 -18.40 -14.68
CA SER A 221 -11.14 -18.37 -15.37
C SER A 221 -11.01 -18.60 -16.88
N VAL A 222 -10.47 -17.64 -17.62
CA VAL A 222 -10.36 -17.70 -19.09
C VAL A 222 -8.92 -17.81 -19.57
N GLY A 223 -7.97 -17.80 -18.64
CA GLY A 223 -6.55 -17.75 -18.92
C GLY A 223 -6.09 -16.37 -19.37
N GLY A 224 -4.81 -16.11 -19.17
CA GLY A 224 -4.14 -14.88 -19.56
C GLY A 224 -2.70 -15.15 -19.97
N GLU A 225 -2.05 -14.15 -20.50
CA GLU A 225 -0.63 -14.15 -20.83
C GLU A 225 0.02 -12.94 -20.17
N LEU A 226 1.21 -13.11 -19.56
CA LEU A 226 2.04 -11.97 -19.18
C LEU A 226 2.96 -11.63 -20.34
N VAL A 227 3.00 -10.35 -20.68
CA VAL A 227 3.86 -9.81 -21.74
C VAL A 227 5.12 -9.24 -21.09
N PRO A 228 6.33 -9.64 -21.54
CA PRO A 228 7.56 -9.16 -20.94
C PRO A 228 7.74 -7.65 -21.15
N ILE A 229 8.32 -7.01 -20.14
CA ILE A 229 8.79 -5.62 -20.17
C ILE A 229 10.29 -5.68 -19.91
N ASP A 230 11.06 -5.90 -20.96
CA ASP A 230 12.51 -6.11 -20.90
C ASP A 230 13.23 -5.47 -22.10
N GLY A 231 14.51 -5.80 -22.26
CA GLY A 231 15.32 -5.31 -23.37
C GLY A 231 15.82 -3.86 -23.18
N PRO A 232 16.35 -3.26 -24.28
CA PRO A 232 16.96 -1.94 -24.23
C PRO A 232 16.03 -0.83 -23.75
N GLU A 233 14.73 -0.94 -24.02
CA GLU A 233 13.72 0.02 -23.62
C GLU A 233 13.55 0.02 -22.08
N ALA A 234 13.44 -1.16 -21.48
CA ALA A 234 13.37 -1.32 -20.04
C ALA A 234 14.67 -0.88 -19.34
N ASP A 235 15.83 -1.24 -19.90
CA ASP A 235 17.14 -0.76 -19.42
C ASP A 235 17.24 0.77 -19.49
N GLY A 236 16.65 1.38 -20.52
CA GLY A 236 16.54 2.83 -20.66
C GLY A 236 15.71 3.49 -19.56
N ILE A 237 14.58 2.88 -19.19
CA ILE A 237 13.74 3.34 -18.08
C ILE A 237 14.53 3.30 -16.76
N ILE A 238 15.15 2.16 -16.44
CA ILE A 238 15.94 1.97 -15.23
C ILE A 238 17.08 2.99 -15.15
N LYS A 239 17.76 3.24 -16.26
CA LYS A 239 18.84 4.24 -16.32
C LYS A 239 18.33 5.68 -16.15
N LYS A 240 17.15 6.00 -16.70
CA LYS A 240 16.56 7.34 -16.65
C LYS A 240 15.96 7.64 -15.27
N TYR A 241 15.34 6.66 -14.67
CA TYR A 241 14.63 6.79 -13.40
C TYR A 241 15.20 5.80 -12.38
N GLY A 242 15.93 6.27 -11.39
CA GLY A 242 16.60 5.44 -10.38
C GLY A 242 15.66 4.67 -9.42
N PHE A 243 14.36 4.71 -9.65
CA PHE A 243 13.33 4.01 -8.85
C PHE A 243 13.04 2.60 -9.38
N PHE A 244 13.31 2.36 -10.67
CA PHE A 244 13.01 1.08 -11.30
C PHE A 244 14.19 0.12 -11.21
N ALA A 245 13.88 -1.16 -11.06
CA ALA A 245 14.85 -2.25 -11.07
C ALA A 245 14.35 -3.40 -11.96
N LYS A 246 15.27 -4.23 -12.47
CA LYS A 246 14.88 -5.49 -13.12
C LYS A 246 14.18 -6.39 -12.12
N ASP A 247 13.15 -7.06 -12.58
CA ASP A 247 12.40 -8.02 -11.79
C ASP A 247 11.90 -9.18 -12.66
N ILE A 248 11.58 -10.29 -12.02
CA ILE A 248 11.08 -11.49 -12.67
C ILE A 248 9.84 -11.96 -11.92
N ILE A 249 8.75 -12.12 -12.64
CA ILE A 249 7.57 -12.81 -12.12
C ILE A 249 7.82 -14.30 -12.29
N PRO A 250 7.97 -15.07 -11.19
CA PRO A 250 8.32 -16.48 -11.28
C PRO A 250 7.24 -17.30 -12.00
N ALA A 251 7.67 -18.38 -12.67
CA ALA A 251 6.73 -19.34 -13.26
C ALA A 251 5.78 -19.88 -12.19
N ASN A 252 4.53 -20.14 -12.59
CA ASN A 252 3.46 -20.63 -11.72
C ASN A 252 3.04 -19.68 -10.58
N THR A 253 3.46 -18.40 -10.63
CA THR A 253 2.85 -17.35 -9.80
C THR A 253 1.35 -17.24 -10.11
N TYR A 254 0.99 -17.43 -11.36
CA TYR A 254 -0.38 -17.49 -11.88
C TYR A 254 -0.57 -18.78 -12.67
N GLU A 255 -1.74 -19.40 -12.58
CA GLU A 255 -2.02 -20.67 -13.21
C GLU A 255 -1.79 -20.63 -14.72
N GLY A 256 -0.98 -21.54 -15.24
CA GLY A 256 -0.67 -21.67 -16.68
C GLY A 256 0.19 -20.55 -17.26
N ILE A 257 0.76 -19.64 -16.44
CA ILE A 257 1.64 -18.56 -16.86
C ILE A 257 3.09 -18.90 -16.49
N GLY A 258 3.98 -18.79 -17.48
CA GLY A 258 5.41 -19.02 -17.31
C GLY A 258 6.13 -17.87 -16.63
N GLU A 259 7.44 -18.04 -16.44
CA GLU A 259 8.33 -16.98 -15.96
C GLU A 259 8.30 -15.80 -16.93
N THR A 260 8.25 -14.57 -16.39
CA THR A 260 8.12 -13.37 -17.20
C THR A 260 9.04 -12.28 -16.67
N ASN A 261 9.94 -11.79 -17.53
CA ASN A 261 10.79 -10.66 -17.24
C ASN A 261 9.99 -9.36 -17.17
N SER A 262 10.29 -8.52 -16.21
CA SER A 262 9.69 -7.20 -16.09
C SER A 262 10.63 -6.25 -15.34
N ILE A 263 10.10 -5.10 -14.98
CA ILE A 263 10.72 -4.15 -14.07
C ILE A 263 9.79 -3.89 -12.88
N SER A 264 10.36 -3.48 -11.76
CA SER A 264 9.62 -3.17 -10.55
C SER A 264 9.98 -1.80 -10.00
N VAL A 265 9.09 -1.26 -9.18
CA VAL A 265 9.26 -0.06 -8.35
C VAL A 265 8.95 -0.43 -6.90
N GLY A 266 9.37 0.37 -5.92
CA GLY A 266 9.10 0.06 -4.51
C GLY A 266 7.69 0.46 -4.08
N ALA A 267 6.97 -0.41 -3.35
CA ALA A 267 5.82 -0.02 -2.56
C ALA A 267 6.28 0.65 -1.27
N GLN A 268 5.75 1.83 -0.96
CA GLN A 268 6.07 2.57 0.27
C GLN A 268 4.80 2.88 1.06
N TRP A 269 4.90 2.85 2.36
CA TRP A 269 3.91 3.39 3.27
C TRP A 269 4.29 4.82 3.62
N VAL A 270 3.46 5.75 3.19
CA VAL A 270 3.66 7.18 3.41
C VAL A 270 2.61 7.72 4.39
N VAL A 271 2.95 8.78 5.10
CA VAL A 271 2.15 9.37 6.16
C VAL A 271 2.27 10.89 6.12
N SER A 272 1.28 11.61 6.65
CA SER A 272 1.39 13.07 6.82
C SER A 272 2.38 13.42 7.93
N ALA A 273 3.21 14.43 7.71
CA ALA A 273 4.08 15.01 8.74
C ALA A 273 3.29 15.59 9.93
N ASN A 274 1.99 15.83 9.76
CA ASN A 274 1.12 16.38 10.80
C ASN A 274 0.58 15.31 11.76
N VAL A 275 0.85 14.03 11.51
CA VAL A 275 0.50 12.96 12.45
C VAL A 275 1.45 13.04 13.65
N ASP A 276 0.91 12.82 14.83
CA ASP A 276 1.66 12.88 16.09
C ASP A 276 2.87 11.93 16.09
N GLU A 277 4.02 12.42 16.54
CA GLU A 277 5.28 11.68 16.54
C GLU A 277 5.22 10.40 17.37
N ASP A 278 4.66 10.47 18.58
CA ASP A 278 4.54 9.32 19.45
C ASP A 278 3.58 8.28 18.87
N LEU A 279 2.53 8.73 18.18
CA LEU A 279 1.63 7.81 17.49
C LEU A 279 2.36 7.04 16.39
N VAL A 280 3.11 7.72 15.51
CA VAL A 280 3.85 7.04 14.42
C VAL A 280 4.97 6.16 14.97
N TYR A 281 5.66 6.58 16.03
CA TYR A 281 6.64 5.73 16.72
C TYR A 281 6.00 4.44 17.23
N ASN A 282 4.85 4.53 17.91
CA ASN A 282 4.14 3.37 18.43
C ASN A 282 3.56 2.49 17.30
N ILE A 283 3.12 3.09 16.17
CA ILE A 283 2.70 2.36 14.97
C ILE A 283 3.87 1.55 14.42
N ALA A 284 5.05 2.16 14.23
CA ALA A 284 6.25 1.45 13.77
C ALA A 284 6.58 0.28 14.71
N LYS A 285 6.60 0.51 16.02
CA LYS A 285 6.84 -0.53 17.02
C LYS A 285 5.80 -1.66 16.96
N ALA A 286 4.53 -1.34 16.68
CA ALA A 286 3.47 -2.32 16.57
C ALA A 286 3.58 -3.17 15.29
N VAL A 287 3.97 -2.58 14.16
CA VAL A 287 4.15 -3.31 12.89
C VAL A 287 5.32 -4.29 12.96
N TRP A 288 6.42 -3.90 13.61
CA TRP A 288 7.64 -4.69 13.62
C TRP A 288 7.76 -5.67 14.80
N ASN A 289 6.69 -5.87 15.57
CA ASN A 289 6.70 -6.89 16.63
C ASN A 289 6.52 -8.31 16.05
N GLU A 290 6.91 -9.31 16.83
CA GLU A 290 6.87 -10.73 16.42
C GLU A 290 5.47 -11.21 16.01
N LYS A 291 4.42 -10.73 16.69
CA LYS A 291 3.04 -11.14 16.39
C LYS A 291 2.56 -10.56 15.06
N SER A 292 2.92 -9.32 14.77
CA SER A 292 2.67 -8.69 13.48
C SER A 292 3.44 -9.40 12.36
N ARG A 293 4.69 -9.82 12.63
CA ARG A 293 5.47 -10.64 11.71
C ARG A 293 4.72 -11.91 11.30
N GLN A 294 4.16 -12.65 12.27
CA GLN A 294 3.39 -13.87 12.00
C GLN A 294 2.11 -13.60 11.19
N LEU A 295 1.45 -12.46 11.42
CA LEU A 295 0.26 -12.06 10.66
C LEU A 295 0.62 -11.71 9.21
N LEU A 296 1.67 -10.95 8.99
CA LEU A 296 2.16 -10.59 7.66
C LEU A 296 2.61 -11.82 6.87
N ASP A 297 3.37 -12.73 7.49
CA ASP A 297 3.87 -13.96 6.85
C ASP A 297 2.77 -14.88 6.35
N LYS A 298 1.65 -14.95 7.08
CA LYS A 298 0.53 -15.84 6.78
C LYS A 298 -0.53 -15.18 5.92
N GLY A 299 -0.62 -13.84 5.95
CA GLY A 299 -1.74 -13.13 5.36
C GLY A 299 -1.62 -12.89 3.86
N HIS A 300 -0.41 -12.73 3.36
CA HIS A 300 -0.15 -12.52 1.93
C HIS A 300 1.29 -12.91 1.56
N ALA A 301 1.53 -13.39 0.33
CA ALA A 301 2.87 -13.78 -0.10
C ALA A 301 3.89 -12.62 0.04
N LYS A 302 3.53 -11.41 -0.35
CA LYS A 302 4.36 -10.19 -0.17
C LYS A 302 4.51 -9.76 1.30
N GLY A 303 3.66 -10.25 2.20
CA GLY A 303 3.83 -10.03 3.63
C GLY A 303 5.18 -10.50 4.16
N LYS A 304 5.74 -11.57 3.58
CA LYS A 304 7.08 -12.08 3.92
C LYS A 304 8.21 -11.10 3.60
N SER A 305 8.02 -10.21 2.62
CA SER A 305 9.00 -9.20 2.23
C SER A 305 8.93 -7.93 3.09
N ILE A 306 7.87 -7.77 3.89
CA ILE A 306 7.67 -6.58 4.74
C ILE A 306 8.38 -6.83 6.06
N THR A 307 9.66 -6.43 6.16
CA THR A 307 10.49 -6.63 7.35
C THR A 307 11.10 -5.33 7.82
N ALA A 308 11.50 -5.28 9.09
CA ALA A 308 12.15 -4.09 9.65
C ALA A 308 13.51 -3.82 8.97
N GLU A 309 14.21 -4.88 8.57
CA GLU A 309 15.53 -4.82 7.93
C GLU A 309 15.46 -4.15 6.53
N THR A 310 14.36 -4.37 5.80
CA THR A 310 14.16 -3.80 4.45
C THR A 310 13.31 -2.53 4.45
N ALA A 311 12.82 -2.12 5.62
CA ALA A 311 11.89 -1.00 5.76
C ALA A 311 12.45 0.36 5.31
N LEU A 312 13.76 0.48 5.16
CA LEU A 312 14.43 1.71 4.73
C LEU A 312 14.92 1.65 3.27
N ASP A 313 14.78 0.50 2.60
CA ASP A 313 15.29 0.31 1.24
C ASP A 313 14.52 1.17 0.23
N GLY A 314 15.26 1.93 -0.59
CA GLY A 314 14.69 2.73 -1.66
C GLY A 314 13.82 3.91 -1.19
N ILE A 315 13.88 4.31 0.08
CA ILE A 315 13.18 5.50 0.59
C ILE A 315 13.84 6.75 0.01
N GLY A 316 13.12 7.51 -0.81
CA GLY A 316 13.58 8.72 -1.48
C GLY A 316 13.05 10.02 -0.88
N ILE A 317 12.25 9.98 0.18
CA ILE A 317 11.68 11.13 0.89
C ILE A 317 12.00 11.03 2.38
N PRO A 318 11.96 12.14 3.15
CA PRO A 318 12.26 12.08 4.57
C PRO A 318 11.35 11.12 5.34
N LEU A 319 11.91 10.43 6.32
CA LEU A 319 11.14 9.64 7.28
C LEU A 319 10.28 10.55 8.15
N HIS A 320 9.17 10.01 8.65
CA HIS A 320 8.43 10.66 9.73
C HIS A 320 9.27 10.61 11.03
N PRO A 321 9.32 11.69 11.84
CA PRO A 321 10.14 11.72 13.05
C PRO A 321 9.91 10.52 13.98
N GLY A 322 8.67 10.09 14.17
CA GLY A 322 8.35 8.90 14.96
C GLY A 322 8.90 7.59 14.37
N ALA A 323 8.86 7.44 13.05
CA ALA A 323 9.45 6.28 12.38
C ALA A 323 11.00 6.32 12.47
N GLU A 324 11.59 7.49 12.24
CA GLU A 324 13.02 7.70 12.35
C GLU A 324 13.54 7.35 13.77
N ARG A 325 12.83 7.82 14.81
CA ARG A 325 13.13 7.49 16.21
C ARG A 325 13.12 5.98 16.44
N PHE A 326 12.09 5.30 15.97
CA PHE A 326 12.00 3.84 16.09
C PHE A 326 13.18 3.13 15.40
N TYR A 327 13.50 3.50 14.16
CA TYR A 327 14.59 2.84 13.42
C TYR A 327 15.96 3.10 14.02
N LYS A 328 16.19 4.29 14.62
CA LYS A 328 17.41 4.59 15.38
C LYS A 328 17.52 3.73 16.65
N GLU A 329 16.45 3.62 17.43
CA GLU A 329 16.40 2.79 18.63
C GLU A 329 16.56 1.29 18.31
N ALA A 330 16.04 0.84 17.18
CA ALA A 330 16.20 -0.53 16.70
C ALA A 330 17.58 -0.81 16.08
N GLY A 331 18.44 0.21 15.94
CA GLY A 331 19.78 0.06 15.33
C GLY A 331 19.76 -0.11 13.81
N LEU A 332 18.65 0.17 13.16
CA LEU A 332 18.45 0.04 11.70
C LEU A 332 18.81 1.32 10.94
N LEU A 333 18.83 2.45 11.64
CA LEU A 333 19.25 3.76 11.12
C LEU A 333 20.38 4.31 12.02
N LYS A 334 21.47 4.80 11.39
CA LYS A 334 22.63 5.38 12.08
C LYS A 334 22.42 6.85 12.42
#